data_9dc46261798fedb85d616027af5b56d2
#
_entry.id   9dc46261798fedb85d616027af5b56d2
#
_cell.length_a   1.000
_cell.length_b   1.000
_cell.length_c   1.000
_cell.angle_alpha   90.00
_cell.angle_beta   90.00
_cell.angle_gamma   90.00
#
_symmetry.space_group_name_H-M   'P 1'
#
loop_
_entity.id
_entity.type
_entity.pdbx_description
1 polymer ?
#
loop_
_entity_poly.entity_id
_entity_poly.type
_entity_poly.pdbx_seq_one_letter_code
_entity_poly.pdbx_strand_id
1 'polypeptide(L)'
;MEPSDLKKRTKEFAHRCVKLALSLPGNVFGDHIRKQLIRCSTSVAANYRASLQSQSKAAFVSKMSIVIEEADESEFWLEFVIDEKLMNKEKVMPLYNEAHELSSIFIATRKTAQKRKKSAITMNDHQSKNRSE
;
A
#
# COMPACT_ATOMS: atom_id res chain seq x y z
N MET A 1 13.29 -4.34 -5.68
CA MET A 1 13.23 -2.89 -5.37
C MET A 1 13.56 -2.67 -3.91
N GLU A 2 14.48 -1.79 -3.64
CA GLU A 2 14.92 -1.51 -2.28
C GLU A 2 13.84 -0.79 -1.46
N PRO A 3 13.81 -1.00 -0.12
CA PRO A 3 12.84 -0.31 0.73
C PRO A 3 12.89 1.22 0.62
N SER A 4 14.08 1.82 0.45
CA SER A 4 14.22 3.27 0.26
C SER A 4 13.57 3.74 -1.04
N ASP A 5 13.62 2.92 -2.09
CA ASP A 5 12.96 3.23 -3.37
C ASP A 5 11.45 3.16 -3.24
N LEU A 6 10.92 2.17 -2.53
CA LEU A 6 9.49 2.05 -2.26
C LEU A 6 8.98 3.18 -1.37
N LYS A 7 9.77 3.59 -0.38
CA LYS A 7 9.44 4.73 0.48
C LYS A 7 9.24 6.01 -0.35
N LYS A 8 10.15 6.26 -1.27
CA LYS A 8 10.09 7.40 -2.19
C LYS A 8 8.92 7.25 -3.16
N ARG A 9 8.78 6.06 -3.75
CA ARG A 9 7.76 5.76 -4.76
C ARG A 9 6.35 5.88 -4.19
N THR A 10 6.10 5.38 -2.98
CA THR A 10 4.80 5.50 -2.33
C THR A 10 4.47 6.96 -2.01
N LYS A 11 5.45 7.75 -1.60
CA LYS A 11 5.26 9.17 -1.33
C LYS A 11 4.92 9.94 -2.61
N GLU A 12 5.60 9.64 -3.72
CA GLU A 12 5.30 10.22 -5.02
C GLU A 12 3.88 9.84 -5.49
N PHE A 13 3.50 8.59 -5.29
CA PHE A 13 2.14 8.13 -5.58
C PHE A 13 1.11 8.94 -4.79
N ALA A 14 1.33 9.14 -3.49
CA ALA A 14 0.45 9.93 -2.64
C ALA A 14 0.32 11.37 -3.15
N HIS A 15 1.43 12.02 -3.47
CA HIS A 15 1.41 13.38 -4.02
C HIS A 15 0.63 13.47 -5.33
N ARG A 16 0.82 12.50 -6.22
CA ARG A 16 0.12 12.46 -7.50
C ARG A 16 -1.39 12.25 -7.30
N CYS A 17 -1.78 11.39 -6.37
CA CYS A 17 -3.19 11.15 -6.04
C CYS A 17 -3.84 12.39 -5.43
N VAL A 18 -3.15 13.08 -4.54
CA VAL A 18 -3.65 14.33 -3.94
C VAL A 18 -3.86 15.38 -5.03
N LYS A 19 -2.90 15.55 -5.93
CA LYS A 19 -3.01 16.50 -7.04
C LYS A 19 -4.21 16.18 -7.93
N LEU A 20 -4.40 14.91 -8.28
CA LEU A 20 -5.55 14.47 -9.06
C LEU A 20 -6.85 14.73 -8.29
N ALA A 21 -6.90 14.37 -7.01
CA ALA A 21 -8.09 14.55 -6.17
C ALA A 21 -8.52 16.02 -6.11
N LEU A 22 -7.56 16.94 -6.00
CA LEU A 22 -7.85 18.37 -5.95
C LEU A 22 -8.39 18.92 -7.29
N SER A 23 -8.19 18.17 -8.38
CA SER A 23 -8.69 18.53 -9.71
C SER A 23 -10.09 17.99 -9.99
N LEU A 24 -10.66 17.16 -9.10
CA LEU A 24 -12.00 16.59 -9.29
C LEU A 24 -13.08 17.66 -9.18
N PRO A 25 -14.24 17.46 -9.86
CA PRO A 25 -15.32 18.42 -9.85
C PRO A 25 -15.80 18.75 -8.44
N GLY A 26 -16.16 20.03 -8.22
CA GLY A 26 -16.67 20.51 -6.94
C GLY A 26 -18.15 20.25 -6.78
N ASN A 27 -18.54 18.99 -6.63
CA ASN A 27 -19.91 18.57 -6.34
C ASN A 27 -19.89 17.49 -5.26
N VAL A 28 -21.04 17.03 -4.80
CA VAL A 28 -21.15 16.08 -3.69
C VAL A 28 -20.32 14.81 -3.97
N PHE A 29 -20.41 14.28 -5.18
CA PHE A 29 -19.71 13.04 -5.53
C PHE A 29 -18.21 13.26 -5.67
N GLY A 30 -17.82 14.33 -6.37
CA GLY A 30 -16.40 14.70 -6.49
C GLY A 30 -15.76 14.98 -5.13
N ASP A 31 -16.48 15.66 -4.23
CA ASP A 31 -16.01 15.95 -2.88
C ASP A 31 -15.81 14.66 -2.07
N HIS A 32 -16.73 13.71 -2.21
CA HIS A 32 -16.63 12.42 -1.52
C HIS A 32 -15.39 11.65 -1.98
N ILE A 33 -15.19 11.49 -3.29
CA ILE A 33 -14.03 10.79 -3.84
C ILE A 33 -12.74 11.50 -3.47
N ARG A 34 -12.73 12.84 -3.55
CA ARG A 34 -11.55 13.64 -3.18
C ARG A 34 -11.08 13.31 -1.78
N LYS A 35 -11.98 13.29 -0.81
CA LYS A 35 -11.65 13.00 0.59
C LYS A 35 -11.12 11.57 0.76
N GLN A 36 -11.78 10.60 0.12
CA GLN A 36 -11.39 9.20 0.22
C GLN A 36 -10.04 8.94 -0.44
N LEU A 37 -9.82 9.48 -1.62
CA LEU A 37 -8.58 9.27 -2.35
C LEU A 37 -7.39 9.92 -1.63
N ILE A 38 -7.56 11.13 -1.10
CA ILE A 38 -6.52 11.80 -0.31
C ILE A 38 -6.18 10.94 0.91
N ARG A 39 -7.20 10.48 1.64
CA ARG A 39 -7.00 9.68 2.85
C ARG A 39 -6.25 8.37 2.54
N CYS A 40 -6.75 7.56 1.61
CA CYS A 40 -6.16 6.25 1.37
C CYS A 40 -4.79 6.31 0.71
N SER A 41 -4.58 7.22 -0.24
CA SER A 41 -3.28 7.33 -0.93
C SER A 41 -2.18 7.83 0.01
N THR A 42 -2.47 8.79 0.86
CA THR A 42 -1.50 9.26 1.86
C THR A 42 -1.25 8.20 2.92
N SER A 43 -2.27 7.39 3.25
CA SER A 43 -2.16 6.28 4.19
C SER A 43 -1.23 5.17 3.64
N VAL A 44 -1.22 4.93 2.33
CA VAL A 44 -0.28 4.00 1.70
C VAL A 44 1.16 4.41 2.04
N ALA A 45 1.50 5.66 1.79
CA ALA A 45 2.85 6.17 2.03
C ALA A 45 3.20 6.19 3.53
N ALA A 46 2.29 6.66 4.37
CA ALA A 46 2.51 6.77 5.80
C ALA A 46 2.70 5.40 6.45
N ASN A 47 1.86 4.43 6.11
CA ASN A 47 1.94 3.08 6.68
C ASN A 47 3.11 2.28 6.11
N TYR A 48 3.46 2.47 4.85
CA TYR A 48 4.68 1.85 4.32
C TYR A 48 5.91 2.36 5.08
N ARG A 49 6.03 3.67 5.26
CA ARG A 49 7.10 4.28 6.05
C ARG A 49 7.13 3.70 7.46
N ALA A 50 5.97 3.59 8.11
CA ALA A 50 5.85 3.02 9.45
C ALA A 50 6.28 1.55 9.50
N SER A 51 6.00 0.76 8.44
CA SER A 51 6.40 -0.64 8.37
C SER A 51 7.91 -0.82 8.46
N LEU A 52 8.68 0.13 7.94
CA LEU A 52 10.14 0.09 7.97
C LEU A 52 10.71 0.30 9.38
N GLN A 53 9.90 0.81 10.31
CA GLN A 53 10.27 1.03 11.72
C GLN A 53 9.74 -0.08 12.63
N SER A 54 9.18 -1.16 12.07
CA SER A 54 8.57 -2.23 12.85
C SER A 54 9.59 -2.97 13.71
N GLN A 55 9.21 -3.25 14.96
CA GLN A 55 10.07 -3.90 15.95
C GLN A 55 10.10 -5.43 15.82
N SER A 56 9.18 -6.00 15.04
CA SER A 56 9.09 -7.45 14.84
C SER A 56 8.55 -7.75 13.45
N LYS A 57 8.73 -8.99 13.01
CA LYS A 57 8.17 -9.45 11.73
C LYS A 57 6.64 -9.47 11.77
N ALA A 58 6.05 -9.81 12.91
CA ALA A 58 4.59 -9.78 13.09
C ALA A 58 4.06 -8.36 12.92
N ALA A 59 4.72 -7.37 13.50
CA ALA A 59 4.36 -5.96 13.36
C ALA A 59 4.52 -5.51 11.90
N PHE A 60 5.59 -5.94 11.22
CA PHE A 60 5.82 -5.63 9.82
C PHE A 60 4.69 -6.18 8.93
N VAL A 61 4.35 -7.46 9.10
CA VAL A 61 3.27 -8.12 8.34
C VAL A 61 1.93 -7.42 8.60
N SER A 62 1.65 -7.04 9.84
CA SER A 62 0.44 -6.33 10.22
C SER A 62 0.36 -4.96 9.53
N LYS A 63 1.45 -4.18 9.55
CA LYS A 63 1.52 -2.88 8.86
C LYS A 63 1.40 -3.04 7.35
N MET A 64 2.06 -4.06 6.78
CA MET A 64 2.00 -4.32 5.35
C MET A 64 0.58 -4.66 4.90
N SER A 65 -0.18 -5.37 5.73
CA SER A 65 -1.60 -5.67 5.45
C SER A 65 -2.42 -4.39 5.33
N ILE A 66 -2.15 -3.39 6.17
CA ILE A 66 -2.80 -2.07 6.09
C ILE A 66 -2.42 -1.36 4.79
N VAL A 67 -1.13 -1.38 4.44
CA VAL A 67 -0.63 -0.78 3.20
C VAL A 67 -1.34 -1.37 1.98
N ILE A 68 -1.50 -2.69 1.95
CA ILE A 68 -2.19 -3.40 0.88
C ILE A 68 -3.66 -2.97 0.79
N GLU A 69 -4.36 -2.92 1.92
CA GLU A 69 -5.76 -2.48 1.96
C GLU A 69 -5.92 -1.06 1.43
N GLU A 70 -5.04 -0.15 1.85
CA GLU A 70 -5.11 1.25 1.45
C GLU A 70 -4.73 1.45 -0.03
N ALA A 71 -3.80 0.66 -0.54
CA ALA A 71 -3.46 0.68 -1.96
C ALA A 71 -4.62 0.15 -2.81
N ASP A 72 -5.29 -0.90 -2.36
CA ASP A 72 -6.47 -1.44 -3.02
C ASP A 72 -7.62 -0.43 -3.02
N GLU A 73 -7.85 0.26 -1.91
CA GLU A 73 -8.86 1.31 -1.82
C GLU A 73 -8.53 2.48 -2.75
N SER A 74 -7.26 2.85 -2.86
CA SER A 74 -6.81 3.88 -3.80
C SER A 74 -7.12 3.48 -5.24
N GLU A 75 -6.84 2.25 -5.60
CA GLU A 75 -7.15 1.69 -6.92
C GLU A 75 -8.66 1.74 -7.18
N PHE A 76 -9.47 1.37 -6.19
CA PHE A 76 -10.93 1.41 -6.25
C PHE A 76 -11.44 2.81 -6.58
N TRP A 77 -10.97 3.83 -5.86
CA TRP A 77 -11.43 5.20 -6.11
C TRP A 77 -10.95 5.75 -7.45
N LEU A 78 -9.76 5.40 -7.89
CA LEU A 78 -9.26 5.77 -9.21
C LEU A 78 -10.09 5.12 -10.32
N GLU A 79 -10.47 3.86 -10.15
CA GLU A 79 -11.36 3.15 -11.06
C GLU A 79 -12.73 3.84 -11.12
N PHE A 80 -13.25 4.28 -9.97
CA PHE A 80 -14.53 4.99 -9.89
C PHE A 80 -14.48 6.32 -10.65
N VAL A 81 -13.36 7.04 -10.54
CA VAL A 81 -13.16 8.29 -11.31
C VAL A 81 -13.27 8.02 -12.81
N ILE A 82 -12.67 6.93 -13.27
CA ILE A 82 -12.73 6.53 -14.69
C ILE A 82 -14.15 6.16 -15.08
N ASP A 83 -14.78 5.28 -14.31
CA ASP A 83 -16.11 4.75 -14.60
C ASP A 83 -17.17 5.84 -14.67
N GLU A 84 -17.11 6.79 -13.75
CA GLU A 84 -18.05 7.91 -13.68
C GLU A 84 -17.65 9.09 -14.57
N LYS A 85 -16.55 8.94 -15.31
CA LYS A 85 -16.07 9.96 -16.27
C LYS A 85 -15.87 11.34 -15.62
N LEU A 86 -15.38 11.35 -14.39
CA LEU A 86 -15.10 12.59 -13.67
C LEU A 86 -13.88 13.31 -14.23
N MET A 87 -13.05 12.60 -14.96
CA MET A 87 -11.82 13.10 -15.55
C MET A 87 -11.46 12.22 -16.76
N ASN A 88 -10.67 12.76 -17.69
CA ASN A 88 -10.21 11.99 -18.84
C ASN A 88 -9.45 10.76 -18.39
N LYS A 89 -9.79 9.61 -18.95
CA LYS A 89 -9.19 8.31 -18.64
C LYS A 89 -7.67 8.36 -18.72
N GLU A 90 -7.12 9.04 -19.73
CA GLU A 90 -5.67 9.12 -19.94
C GLU A 90 -4.94 9.80 -18.79
N LYS A 91 -5.61 10.66 -18.04
CA LYS A 91 -5.04 11.35 -16.89
C LYS A 91 -5.04 10.47 -15.64
N VAL A 92 -5.96 9.51 -15.57
CA VAL A 92 -6.17 8.67 -14.39
C VAL A 92 -5.43 7.34 -14.51
N MET A 93 -5.39 6.74 -15.70
CA MET A 93 -4.81 5.42 -15.92
C MET A 93 -3.39 5.25 -15.39
N PRO A 94 -2.46 6.23 -15.55
CA PRO A 94 -1.12 6.05 -15.00
C PRO A 94 -1.13 5.82 -13.48
N LEU A 95 -2.01 6.52 -12.73
CA LEU A 95 -2.13 6.33 -11.29
C LEU A 95 -2.84 5.04 -10.93
N TYR A 96 -3.87 4.68 -11.70
CA TYR A 96 -4.55 3.39 -11.54
C TYR A 96 -3.56 2.24 -11.69
N ASN A 97 -2.74 2.27 -12.74
CA ASN A 97 -1.72 1.27 -13.00
C ASN A 97 -0.65 1.25 -11.90
N GLU A 98 -0.27 2.42 -11.40
CA GLU A 98 0.70 2.53 -10.31
C GLU A 98 0.15 1.93 -9.02
N ALA A 99 -1.11 2.20 -8.68
CA ALA A 99 -1.76 1.60 -7.51
C ALA A 99 -1.77 0.08 -7.60
N HIS A 100 -2.11 -0.44 -8.76
CA HIS A 100 -2.14 -1.89 -9.02
C HIS A 100 -0.75 -2.52 -8.88
N GLU A 101 0.25 -1.89 -9.47
CA GLU A 101 1.64 -2.37 -9.39
C GLU A 101 2.17 -2.33 -7.96
N LEU A 102 1.91 -1.24 -7.23
CA LEU A 102 2.32 -1.12 -5.82
C LEU A 102 1.66 -2.22 -4.98
N SER A 103 0.35 -2.46 -5.16
CA SER A 103 -0.36 -3.54 -4.47
C SER A 103 0.33 -4.89 -4.70
N SER A 104 0.70 -5.19 -5.93
CA SER A 104 1.37 -6.44 -6.29
C SER A 104 2.72 -6.58 -5.58
N ILE A 105 3.49 -5.48 -5.51
CA ILE A 105 4.78 -5.45 -4.81
C ILE A 105 4.58 -5.69 -3.31
N PHE A 106 3.60 -5.02 -2.69
CA PHE A 106 3.33 -5.15 -1.25
C PHE A 106 2.86 -6.56 -0.89
N ILE A 107 2.01 -7.17 -1.71
CA ILE A 107 1.54 -8.55 -1.52
C ILE A 107 2.73 -9.51 -1.55
N ALA A 108 3.63 -9.35 -2.53
CA ALA A 108 4.83 -10.15 -2.63
C ALA A 108 5.76 -9.95 -1.43
N THR A 109 5.92 -8.72 -0.97
CA THR A 109 6.73 -8.35 0.20
C THR A 109 6.18 -9.00 1.47
N ARG A 110 4.85 -8.92 1.69
CA ARG A 110 4.20 -9.55 2.84
C ARG A 110 4.38 -11.07 2.81
N LYS A 111 4.20 -11.68 1.65
CA LYS A 111 4.34 -13.12 1.47
C LYS A 111 5.76 -13.59 1.81
N THR A 112 6.77 -12.84 1.37
CA THR A 112 8.18 -13.13 1.68
C THR A 112 8.43 -13.03 3.19
N ALA A 113 7.92 -11.99 3.85
CA ALA A 113 8.07 -11.80 5.28
C ALA A 113 7.39 -12.92 6.08
N GLN A 114 6.21 -13.37 5.65
CA GLN A 114 5.49 -14.48 6.27
C GLN A 114 6.26 -15.80 6.17
N LYS A 115 6.88 -16.07 5.02
CA LYS A 115 7.71 -17.27 4.82
C LYS A 115 8.94 -17.25 5.74
N ARG A 116 9.64 -16.11 5.85
CA ARG A 116 10.79 -15.95 6.73
C ARG A 116 10.41 -16.17 8.20
N LYS A 117 9.25 -15.64 8.63
CA LYS A 117 8.73 -15.84 9.98
C LYS A 117 8.48 -17.32 10.27
N LYS A 118 7.84 -18.03 9.33
CA LYS A 118 7.56 -19.45 9.45
C LYS A 118 8.83 -20.27 9.55
N SER A 119 9.83 -20.01 8.71
CA SER A 119 11.13 -20.68 8.74
C SER A 119 11.87 -20.44 10.06
N ALA A 120 11.88 -19.18 10.54
CA ALA A 120 12.51 -18.81 11.80
C ALA A 120 11.89 -19.54 12.99
N ILE A 121 10.56 -19.65 13.04
CA ILE A 121 9.84 -20.39 14.10
C ILE A 121 10.24 -21.87 14.06
N THR A 122 10.28 -22.48 12.90
CA THR A 122 10.67 -23.88 12.73
C THR A 122 12.11 -24.11 13.21
N MET A 123 13.04 -23.23 12.88
CA MET A 123 14.43 -23.31 13.32
C MET A 123 14.54 -23.17 14.85
N ASN A 124 13.80 -22.25 15.46
CA ASN A 124 13.80 -22.06 16.91
C ASN A 124 13.29 -23.30 17.64
N ASP A 125 12.21 -23.91 17.14
CA ASP A 125 11.66 -25.14 17.71
C ASP A 125 12.69 -26.28 17.66
N HIS A 126 13.38 -26.42 16.56
CA HIS A 126 14.43 -27.43 16.40
C HIS A 126 15.60 -27.20 17.37
N GLN A 127 16.05 -25.97 17.53
CA GLN A 127 17.11 -25.60 18.46
C GLN A 127 16.71 -25.86 19.91
N SER A 128 15.44 -25.54 20.28
CA SER A 128 14.92 -25.80 21.62
C SER A 128 14.91 -27.28 21.94
N LYS A 129 14.52 -28.14 21.01
CA LYS A 129 14.53 -29.58 21.17
C LYS A 129 15.98 -30.11 21.40
N ASN A 130 16.94 -29.60 20.63
CA ASN A 130 18.34 -29.99 20.77
C ASN A 130 18.96 -29.57 22.12
N ARG A 131 18.51 -28.41 22.66
CA ARG A 131 18.99 -27.91 23.97
C ARG A 131 18.45 -28.70 25.16
N SER A 132 17.28 -29.32 25.02
CA SER A 132 16.65 -30.07 26.09
C SER A 132 17.20 -31.48 26.22
N GLU A 133 18.02 -31.91 25.31
CA GLU A 133 18.77 -33.17 25.37
C GLU A 133 20.13 -32.99 26.05
#